data_11fe76e35ee5a0a7a3fe416cae70f1fd
#
_entry.id   11fe76e35ee5a0a7a3fe416cae70f1fd
#
_cell.length_a   1.000
_cell.length_b   1.000
_cell.length_c   1.000
_cell.angle_alpha   90.00
_cell.angle_beta   90.00
_cell.angle_gamma   90.00
#
_symmetry.space_group_name_H-M   'P 1'
#
loop_
_entity.id
_entity.type
_entity.pdbx_description
1 polymer ?
#
loop_
_entity_poly.entity_id
_entity_poly.type
_entity_poly.pdbx_seq_one_letter_code
_entity_poly.pdbx_strand_id
1 'polypeptide(L)'
;MAGGLARAAVFGVNDGLVSNVSLILGFAGSGVDSSIVRLAGLAGAIAGGISMAAGEWISISAQNELVEREVAVERRELAGNSAAETAELAAIYESHGIAPDTAKAAAEDVMTSPEMALRVHTREEMGIDPHDLPSAFQAAAISFVCFMFGALLPVIPWFTGASGFAPAAASVAIGVVAAAFVGAAIGQFAERSIPKSVIRQIAILLVACAVTYSIGELVGVNV
;
A
#
# COMPACT_ATOMS: atom_id res chain seq x y z
N MET A 1 3.03 4.91 -12.08
CA MET A 1 3.02 5.75 -10.84
C MET A 1 1.64 5.88 -10.20
N ALA A 2 0.57 6.28 -10.89
CA ALA A 2 -0.75 6.51 -10.26
C ALA A 2 -1.32 5.30 -9.50
N GLY A 3 -1.13 4.07 -10.00
CA GLY A 3 -1.63 2.86 -9.33
C GLY A 3 -0.98 2.53 -7.99
N GLY A 4 0.31 2.81 -7.82
CA GLY A 4 1.04 2.56 -6.58
C GLY A 4 0.60 3.48 -5.44
N LEU A 5 0.47 4.78 -5.71
CA LEU A 5 0.02 5.77 -4.72
C LEU A 5 -1.45 5.57 -4.34
N ALA A 6 -2.32 5.26 -5.31
CA ALA A 6 -3.72 4.95 -5.03
C ALA A 6 -3.86 3.70 -4.15
N ARG A 7 -3.05 2.67 -4.40
CA ARG A 7 -2.97 1.48 -3.55
C ARG A 7 -2.54 1.84 -2.13
N ALA A 8 -1.44 2.57 -1.98
CA ALA A 8 -0.93 3.00 -0.67
C ALA A 8 -1.98 3.79 0.12
N ALA A 9 -2.72 4.68 -0.55
CA ALA A 9 -3.79 5.45 0.08
C ALA A 9 -4.95 4.57 0.57
N VAL A 10 -5.48 3.70 -0.30
CA VAL A 10 -6.63 2.83 0.05
C VAL A 10 -6.25 1.85 1.16
N PHE A 11 -5.07 1.22 1.07
CA PHE A 11 -4.58 0.33 2.12
C PHE A 11 -4.33 1.09 3.43
N GLY A 12 -3.75 2.30 3.37
CA GLY A 12 -3.52 3.13 4.53
C GLY A 12 -4.80 3.44 5.29
N VAL A 13 -5.83 3.95 4.61
CA VAL A 13 -7.13 4.25 5.25
C VAL A 13 -7.74 2.99 5.84
N ASN A 14 -7.73 1.89 5.08
CA ASN A 14 -8.33 0.63 5.53
C ASN A 14 -7.63 0.06 6.76
N ASP A 15 -6.31 -0.01 6.73
CA ASP A 15 -5.52 -0.57 7.82
C ASP A 15 -5.63 0.28 9.08
N GLY A 16 -5.54 1.61 8.94
CA GLY A 16 -5.76 2.53 10.06
C GLY A 16 -7.14 2.39 10.68
N LEU A 17 -8.18 2.27 9.84
CA LEU A 17 -9.55 2.11 10.32
C LEU A 17 -9.73 0.80 11.09
N VAL A 18 -9.39 -0.35 10.47
CA VAL A 18 -9.64 -1.68 11.04
C VAL A 18 -8.77 -1.93 12.27
N SER A 19 -7.48 -1.61 12.20
CA SER A 19 -6.55 -1.84 13.32
C SER A 19 -6.92 -0.98 14.52
N ASN A 20 -7.23 0.28 14.31
CA ASN A 20 -7.47 1.19 15.43
C ASN A 20 -8.86 1.06 16.05
N VAL A 21 -9.93 0.81 15.24
CA VAL A 21 -11.24 0.49 15.82
C VAL A 21 -11.18 -0.79 16.65
N SER A 22 -10.45 -1.79 16.17
CA SER A 22 -10.25 -3.05 16.90
C SER A 22 -9.50 -2.82 18.21
N LEU A 23 -8.43 -2.03 18.17
CA LEU A 23 -7.65 -1.69 19.37
C LEU A 23 -8.52 -1.00 20.43
N ILE A 24 -9.24 0.05 20.07
CA ILE A 24 -10.08 0.80 21.04
C ILE A 24 -11.23 -0.06 21.57
N LEU A 25 -11.78 -0.99 20.76
CA LEU A 25 -12.81 -1.90 21.24
C LEU A 25 -12.25 -2.97 22.18
N GLY A 26 -11.01 -3.43 21.98
CA GLY A 26 -10.33 -4.29 22.94
C GLY A 26 -10.20 -3.61 24.32
N PHE A 27 -9.77 -2.35 24.34
CA PHE A 27 -9.72 -1.58 25.58
C PHE A 27 -11.11 -1.29 26.17
N ALA A 28 -12.09 -0.99 25.32
CA ALA A 28 -13.47 -0.77 25.78
C ALA A 28 -14.08 -2.03 26.40
N GLY A 29 -13.81 -3.21 25.82
CA GLY A 29 -14.25 -4.52 26.34
C GLY A 29 -13.67 -4.83 27.69
N SER A 30 -12.48 -4.36 28.03
CA SER A 30 -11.85 -4.56 29.33
C SER A 30 -12.45 -3.71 30.46
N GLY A 31 -13.40 -2.80 30.14
CA GLY A 31 -14.08 -1.96 31.15
C GLY A 31 -13.28 -0.76 31.67
N VAL A 32 -12.12 -0.46 31.05
CA VAL A 32 -11.29 0.68 31.46
C VAL A 32 -11.95 2.03 31.17
N ASP A 33 -11.46 3.09 31.83
CA ASP A 33 -11.96 4.44 31.63
C ASP A 33 -11.81 4.93 30.19
N SER A 34 -12.75 5.78 29.74
CA SER A 34 -12.76 6.35 28.40
C SER A 34 -11.50 7.16 28.06
N SER A 35 -10.83 7.71 29.04
CA SER A 35 -9.56 8.42 28.88
C SER A 35 -8.44 7.47 28.45
N ILE A 36 -8.43 6.24 28.96
CA ILE A 36 -7.47 5.19 28.60
C ILE A 36 -7.76 4.70 27.18
N VAL A 37 -9.03 4.46 26.84
CA VAL A 37 -9.43 4.06 25.48
C VAL A 37 -9.02 5.13 24.47
N ARG A 38 -9.25 6.40 24.76
CA ARG A 38 -8.83 7.53 23.93
C ARG A 38 -7.32 7.60 23.76
N LEU A 39 -6.58 7.45 24.86
CA LEU A 39 -5.10 7.45 24.83
C LEU A 39 -4.58 6.29 23.98
N ALA A 40 -5.14 5.09 24.17
CA ALA A 40 -4.78 3.91 23.39
C ALA A 40 -5.06 4.13 21.89
N GLY A 41 -6.22 4.69 21.54
CA GLY A 41 -6.56 4.99 20.15
C GLY A 41 -5.64 6.04 19.52
N LEU A 42 -5.26 7.10 20.25
CA LEU A 42 -4.31 8.09 19.74
C LEU A 42 -2.90 7.50 19.59
N ALA A 43 -2.43 6.77 20.60
CA ALA A 43 -1.13 6.12 20.56
C ALA A 43 -1.06 5.08 19.44
N GLY A 44 -2.13 4.27 19.27
CA GLY A 44 -2.27 3.29 18.20
C GLY A 44 -2.24 3.94 16.81
N ALA A 45 -2.97 5.06 16.63
CA ALA A 45 -2.95 5.80 15.38
C ALA A 45 -1.54 6.30 15.02
N ILE A 46 -0.83 6.92 15.96
CA ILE A 46 0.52 7.45 15.74
C ILE A 46 1.51 6.30 15.47
N ALA A 47 1.53 5.29 16.34
CA ALA A 47 2.47 4.17 16.21
C ALA A 47 2.24 3.38 14.91
N GLY A 48 0.97 3.07 14.59
CA GLY A 48 0.61 2.38 13.36
C GLY A 48 0.93 3.21 12.12
N GLY A 49 0.64 4.51 12.13
CA GLY A 49 0.97 5.43 11.04
C GLY A 49 2.48 5.49 10.76
N ILE A 50 3.30 5.61 11.81
CA ILE A 50 4.76 5.61 11.68
C ILE A 50 5.25 4.26 11.15
N SER A 51 4.74 3.15 11.70
CA SER A 51 5.13 1.79 11.28
C SER A 51 4.81 1.54 9.81
N MET A 52 3.60 1.93 9.38
CA MET A 52 3.18 1.76 7.98
C MET A 52 4.01 2.62 7.03
N ALA A 53 4.24 3.89 7.39
CA ALA A 53 5.08 4.79 6.59
C ALA A 53 6.51 4.28 6.46
N ALA A 54 7.10 3.78 7.55
CA ALA A 54 8.45 3.20 7.56
C ALA A 54 8.52 1.95 6.68
N GLY A 55 7.51 1.06 6.79
CA GLY A 55 7.41 -0.14 5.96
C GLY A 55 7.33 0.17 4.47
N GLU A 56 6.50 1.13 4.09
CA GLU A 56 6.35 1.56 2.69
C GLU A 56 7.65 2.21 2.17
N TRP A 57 8.27 3.08 2.99
CA TRP A 57 9.55 3.69 2.61
C TRP A 57 10.66 2.66 2.39
N ILE A 58 10.82 1.71 3.32
CA ILE A 58 11.82 0.66 3.23
C ILE A 58 11.57 -0.22 2.00
N SER A 59 10.32 -0.62 1.78
CA SER A 59 9.93 -1.49 0.66
C SER A 59 10.25 -0.85 -0.69
N ILE A 60 9.86 0.41 -0.90
CA ILE A 60 10.12 1.10 -2.16
C ILE A 60 11.60 1.44 -2.32
N SER A 61 12.30 1.83 -1.24
CA SER A 61 13.74 2.07 -1.31
C SER A 61 14.49 0.81 -1.71
N ALA A 62 14.19 -0.34 -1.11
CA ALA A 62 14.82 -1.60 -1.46
C ALA A 62 14.52 -2.03 -2.91
N GLN A 63 13.29 -1.80 -3.40
CA GLN A 63 12.95 -2.05 -4.81
C GLN A 63 13.76 -1.15 -5.74
N ASN A 64 13.88 0.14 -5.43
CA ASN A 64 14.66 1.08 -6.23
C ASN A 64 16.14 0.71 -6.24
N GLU A 65 16.73 0.34 -5.09
CA GLU A 65 18.12 -0.13 -5.01
C GLU A 65 18.39 -1.38 -5.87
N LEU A 66 17.43 -2.32 -5.91
CA LEU A 66 17.53 -3.48 -6.80
C LEU A 66 17.51 -3.05 -8.27
N VAL A 67 16.59 -2.18 -8.66
CA VAL A 67 16.52 -1.66 -10.03
C VAL A 67 17.81 -0.93 -10.41
N GLU A 68 18.32 -0.05 -9.56
CA GLU A 68 19.57 0.68 -9.79
C GLU A 68 20.75 -0.28 -9.99
N ARG A 69 20.78 -1.38 -9.22
CA ARG A 69 21.77 -2.43 -9.39
C ARG A 69 21.67 -3.12 -10.74
N GLU A 70 20.48 -3.54 -11.16
CA GLU A 70 20.28 -4.21 -12.45
C GLU A 70 20.61 -3.26 -13.61
N VAL A 71 20.19 -1.99 -13.54
CA VAL A 71 20.57 -0.97 -14.52
C VAL A 71 22.10 -0.78 -14.60
N ALA A 72 22.81 -0.88 -13.47
CA ALA A 72 24.26 -0.80 -13.47
C ALA A 72 24.95 -2.05 -14.04
N VAL A 73 24.32 -3.22 -13.95
CA VAL A 73 24.76 -4.44 -14.64
C VAL A 73 24.57 -4.27 -16.13
N GLU A 74 23.37 -3.95 -16.59
CA GLU A 74 23.00 -3.75 -17.97
C GLU A 74 23.92 -2.72 -18.68
N ARG A 75 24.20 -1.61 -18.02
CA ARG A 75 25.15 -0.60 -18.55
C ARG A 75 26.54 -1.16 -18.80
N ARG A 76 27.01 -2.12 -17.97
CA ARG A 76 28.30 -2.78 -18.17
C ARG A 76 28.29 -3.77 -19.30
N GLU A 77 27.19 -4.50 -19.47
CA GLU A 77 27.00 -5.47 -20.55
C GLU A 77 26.94 -4.75 -21.89
N LEU A 78 26.14 -3.72 -22.03
CA LEU A 78 26.08 -2.84 -23.20
C LEU A 78 27.46 -2.25 -23.59
N ALA A 79 28.28 -1.87 -22.60
CA ALA A 79 29.61 -1.33 -22.84
C ALA A 79 30.65 -2.45 -23.18
N GLY A 80 30.46 -3.65 -22.64
CA GLY A 80 31.41 -4.76 -22.78
C GLY A 80 31.18 -5.63 -24.00
N ASN A 81 29.93 -5.83 -24.43
CA ASN A 81 29.57 -6.76 -25.49
C ASN A 81 28.41 -6.28 -26.37
N SER A 82 28.54 -5.06 -26.89
CA SER A 82 27.51 -4.40 -27.69
C SER A 82 26.93 -5.24 -28.83
N ALA A 83 27.74 -6.15 -29.42
CA ALA A 83 27.26 -7.01 -30.50
C ALA A 83 26.29 -8.11 -30.02
N ALA A 84 26.53 -8.68 -28.84
CA ALA A 84 25.60 -9.63 -28.21
C ALA A 84 24.31 -8.94 -27.80
N GLU A 85 24.42 -7.79 -27.18
CA GLU A 85 23.26 -6.98 -26.74
C GLU A 85 22.38 -6.56 -27.93
N THR A 86 23.01 -6.18 -29.07
CA THR A 86 22.25 -5.91 -30.31
C THR A 86 21.47 -7.14 -30.78
N ALA A 87 22.11 -8.33 -30.71
CA ALA A 87 21.45 -9.57 -31.12
C ALA A 87 20.33 -9.98 -30.16
N GLU A 88 20.50 -9.74 -28.87
CA GLU A 88 19.49 -9.99 -27.85
C GLU A 88 18.26 -9.09 -28.04
N LEU A 89 18.47 -7.80 -28.22
CA LEU A 89 17.37 -6.86 -28.50
C LEU A 89 16.63 -7.22 -29.80
N ALA A 90 17.36 -7.63 -30.83
CA ALA A 90 16.74 -8.10 -32.07
C ALA A 90 15.87 -9.34 -31.81
N ALA A 91 16.35 -10.31 -31.02
CA ALA A 91 15.59 -11.50 -30.65
C ALA A 91 14.33 -11.18 -29.84
N ILE A 92 14.40 -10.21 -28.94
CA ILE A 92 13.23 -9.70 -28.22
C ILE A 92 12.19 -9.13 -29.17
N TYR A 93 12.59 -8.30 -30.11
CA TYR A 93 11.70 -7.75 -31.13
C TYR A 93 11.09 -8.81 -32.05
N GLU A 94 11.85 -9.83 -32.43
CA GLU A 94 11.34 -10.99 -33.17
C GLU A 94 10.27 -11.75 -32.35
N SER A 95 10.48 -11.92 -31.05
CA SER A 95 9.51 -12.55 -30.15
C SER A 95 8.18 -11.81 -30.07
N HIS A 96 8.20 -10.50 -30.31
CA HIS A 96 7.02 -9.64 -30.42
C HIS A 96 6.37 -9.68 -31.84
N GLY A 97 6.88 -10.53 -32.75
CA GLY A 97 6.32 -10.72 -34.09
C GLY A 97 6.85 -9.77 -35.14
N ILE A 98 7.93 -9.05 -34.87
CA ILE A 98 8.62 -8.20 -35.87
C ILE A 98 9.44 -9.09 -36.79
N ALA A 99 9.43 -8.81 -38.10
CA ALA A 99 10.22 -9.58 -39.07
C ALA A 99 11.73 -9.46 -38.77
N PRO A 100 12.54 -10.56 -38.93
CA PRO A 100 13.94 -10.58 -38.51
C PRO A 100 14.80 -9.44 -39.03
N ASP A 101 14.70 -9.12 -40.31
CA ASP A 101 15.47 -8.02 -40.90
C ASP A 101 15.10 -6.65 -40.30
N THR A 102 13.83 -6.45 -39.99
CA THR A 102 13.34 -5.22 -39.39
C THR A 102 13.74 -5.14 -37.91
N ALA A 103 13.64 -6.27 -37.19
CA ALA A 103 14.04 -6.36 -35.80
C ALA A 103 15.53 -6.05 -35.60
N LYS A 104 16.37 -6.62 -36.49
CA LYS A 104 17.80 -6.36 -36.49
C LYS A 104 18.13 -4.90 -36.79
N ALA A 105 17.52 -4.30 -37.81
CA ALA A 105 17.75 -2.90 -38.16
C ALA A 105 17.31 -1.98 -37.02
N ALA A 106 16.17 -2.26 -36.39
CA ALA A 106 15.68 -1.48 -35.23
C ALA A 106 16.62 -1.60 -34.03
N ALA A 107 17.13 -2.79 -33.75
CA ALA A 107 18.10 -2.98 -32.65
C ALA A 107 19.41 -2.21 -32.93
N GLU A 108 19.94 -2.29 -34.14
CA GLU A 108 21.12 -1.54 -34.57
C GLU A 108 20.93 -0.02 -34.41
N ASP A 109 19.77 0.50 -34.78
CA ASP A 109 19.44 1.94 -34.63
C ASP A 109 19.39 2.36 -33.15
N VAL A 110 18.77 1.56 -32.28
CA VAL A 110 18.72 1.79 -30.83
C VAL A 110 20.11 1.83 -30.21
N MET A 111 20.99 0.91 -30.63
CA MET A 111 22.37 0.79 -30.12
C MET A 111 23.30 1.94 -30.55
N THR A 112 22.87 2.82 -31.45
CA THR A 112 23.66 4.00 -31.83
C THR A 112 23.82 5.03 -30.70
N SER A 113 22.89 5.04 -29.73
CA SER A 113 22.92 5.90 -28.56
C SER A 113 22.99 5.09 -27.26
N PRO A 114 24.09 5.19 -26.48
CA PRO A 114 24.21 4.46 -25.23
C PRO A 114 23.07 4.70 -24.24
N GLU A 115 22.53 5.92 -24.18
CA GLU A 115 21.41 6.24 -23.30
C GLU A 115 20.10 5.62 -23.77
N MET A 116 19.88 5.62 -25.11
CA MET A 116 18.72 4.97 -25.71
C MET A 116 18.81 3.44 -25.55
N ALA A 117 19.98 2.88 -25.82
CA ALA A 117 20.23 1.45 -25.63
C ALA A 117 19.89 1.01 -24.22
N LEU A 118 20.47 1.64 -23.20
CA LEU A 118 20.21 1.32 -21.81
C LEU A 118 18.72 1.42 -21.45
N ARG A 119 18.06 2.48 -21.89
CA ARG A 119 16.64 2.69 -21.60
C ARG A 119 15.73 1.68 -22.29
N VAL A 120 16.06 1.29 -23.52
CA VAL A 120 15.27 0.30 -24.25
C VAL A 120 15.49 -1.09 -23.70
N HIS A 121 16.73 -1.50 -23.46
CA HIS A 121 17.03 -2.81 -22.84
C HIS A 121 16.35 -2.97 -21.48
N THR A 122 16.55 -2.03 -20.57
CA THR A 122 15.89 -2.10 -19.25
C THR A 122 14.37 -2.14 -19.34
N ARG A 123 13.78 -1.52 -20.36
CA ARG A 123 12.34 -1.54 -20.57
C ARG A 123 11.84 -2.87 -21.15
N GLU A 124 12.55 -3.41 -22.14
CA GLU A 124 12.16 -4.65 -22.80
C GLU A 124 12.42 -5.89 -21.93
N GLU A 125 13.53 -5.93 -21.20
CA GLU A 125 13.90 -7.06 -20.36
C GLU A 125 13.26 -7.05 -18.98
N MET A 126 13.26 -5.89 -18.31
CA MET A 126 12.81 -5.76 -16.93
C MET A 126 11.44 -5.11 -16.78
N GLY A 127 10.90 -4.53 -17.87
CA GLY A 127 9.64 -3.79 -17.84
C GLY A 127 9.73 -2.48 -17.07
N ILE A 128 10.92 -1.91 -16.87
CA ILE A 128 11.19 -0.76 -16.00
C ILE A 128 11.80 0.39 -16.80
N ASP A 129 11.33 1.60 -16.55
CA ASP A 129 12.01 2.81 -16.99
C ASP A 129 12.87 3.35 -15.83
N PRO A 130 14.21 3.36 -15.96
CA PRO A 130 15.10 3.83 -14.89
C PRO A 130 14.87 5.29 -14.47
N HIS A 131 14.23 6.08 -15.34
CA HIS A 131 13.91 7.48 -15.05
C HIS A 131 12.56 7.68 -14.35
N ASP A 132 11.77 6.61 -14.17
CA ASP A 132 10.41 6.66 -13.62
C ASP A 132 10.27 5.81 -12.35
N LEU A 133 11.28 5.82 -11.48
CA LEU A 133 11.24 5.11 -10.21
C LEU A 133 10.28 5.78 -9.21
N PRO A 134 9.49 5.00 -8.46
CA PRO A 134 8.56 5.53 -7.48
C PRO A 134 9.30 6.22 -6.32
N SER A 135 8.79 7.36 -5.87
CA SER A 135 9.36 8.05 -4.71
C SER A 135 8.96 7.36 -3.40
N ALA A 136 9.92 6.78 -2.71
CA ALA A 136 9.72 6.15 -1.41
C ALA A 136 9.15 7.13 -0.38
N PHE A 137 9.60 8.38 -0.39
CA PHE A 137 9.11 9.42 0.53
C PHE A 137 7.65 9.78 0.26
N GLN A 138 7.25 9.94 -1.00
CA GLN A 138 5.85 10.24 -1.34
C GLN A 138 4.92 9.11 -0.94
N ALA A 139 5.30 7.87 -1.18
CA ALA A 139 4.50 6.71 -0.80
C ALA A 139 4.36 6.60 0.72
N ALA A 140 5.45 6.75 1.47
CA ALA A 140 5.45 6.76 2.93
C ALA A 140 4.57 7.88 3.50
N ALA A 141 4.68 9.09 2.97
CA ALA A 141 3.88 10.23 3.42
C ALA A 141 2.38 10.03 3.17
N ILE A 142 2.01 9.52 2.00
CA ILE A 142 0.61 9.19 1.67
C ILE A 142 0.10 8.08 2.59
N SER A 143 0.86 7.01 2.78
CA SER A 143 0.51 5.91 3.69
C SER A 143 0.28 6.41 5.11
N PHE A 144 1.17 7.26 5.63
CA PHE A 144 1.03 7.86 6.95
C PHE A 144 -0.27 8.66 7.09
N VAL A 145 -0.50 9.60 6.17
CA VAL A 145 -1.67 10.49 6.22
C VAL A 145 -2.97 9.70 6.09
N CYS A 146 -3.01 8.75 5.17
CA CYS A 146 -4.18 7.91 4.95
C CYS A 146 -4.45 6.97 6.13
N PHE A 147 -3.41 6.37 6.72
CA PHE A 147 -3.55 5.58 7.94
C PHE A 147 -4.08 6.43 9.10
N MET A 148 -3.48 7.58 9.35
CA MET A 148 -3.93 8.50 10.40
C MET A 148 -5.39 8.90 10.22
N PHE A 149 -5.80 9.21 8.99
CA PHE A 149 -7.19 9.52 8.69
C PHE A 149 -8.13 8.37 9.05
N GLY A 150 -7.84 7.14 8.60
CA GLY A 150 -8.64 5.96 8.93
C GLY A 150 -8.68 5.67 10.43
N ALA A 151 -7.50 5.76 11.09
CA ALA A 151 -7.34 5.42 12.51
C ALA A 151 -8.02 6.41 13.45
N LEU A 152 -8.07 7.70 13.11
CA LEU A 152 -8.66 8.73 14.00
C LEU A 152 -10.18 8.74 13.97
N LEU A 153 -10.83 8.31 12.89
CA LEU A 153 -12.28 8.31 12.78
C LEU A 153 -13.00 7.60 13.95
N PRO A 154 -12.65 6.35 14.30
CA PRO A 154 -13.30 5.64 15.39
C PRO A 154 -12.93 6.16 16.79
N VAL A 155 -11.91 7.02 16.91
CA VAL A 155 -11.53 7.63 18.21
C VAL A 155 -12.43 8.83 18.56
N ILE A 156 -13.04 9.47 17.57
CA ILE A 156 -13.84 10.69 17.75
C ILE A 156 -14.89 10.57 18.85
N PRO A 157 -15.73 9.51 18.95
CA PRO A 157 -16.75 9.40 19.98
C PRO A 157 -16.19 9.44 21.42
N TRP A 158 -14.96 9.06 21.62
CA TRP A 158 -14.31 9.01 22.93
C TRP A 158 -13.89 10.38 23.48
N PHE A 159 -14.00 11.45 22.67
CA PHE A 159 -13.77 12.83 23.11
C PHE A 159 -15.03 13.48 23.73
N THR A 160 -16.19 12.85 23.64
CA THR A 160 -17.43 13.38 24.20
C THR A 160 -17.51 13.28 25.73
N GLY A 161 -16.58 12.56 26.35
CA GLY A 161 -16.61 12.26 27.80
C GLY A 161 -17.58 11.14 28.18
N ALA A 162 -18.32 10.57 27.20
CA ALA A 162 -19.16 9.41 27.45
C ALA A 162 -18.28 8.16 27.70
N SER A 163 -18.79 7.24 28.51
CA SER A 163 -18.13 5.97 28.83
C SER A 163 -19.05 4.78 28.53
N GLY A 164 -18.47 3.59 28.48
CA GLY A 164 -19.21 2.33 28.30
C GLY A 164 -19.67 2.10 26.87
N PHE A 165 -20.87 1.53 26.71
CA PHE A 165 -21.36 1.01 25.43
C PHE A 165 -21.60 2.10 24.35
N ALA A 166 -22.03 3.30 24.74
CA ALA A 166 -22.42 4.32 23.77
C ALA A 166 -21.27 4.79 22.84
N PRO A 167 -20.09 5.18 23.33
CA PRO A 167 -18.98 5.54 22.44
C PRO A 167 -18.43 4.32 21.68
N ALA A 168 -18.45 3.11 22.24
CA ALA A 168 -18.05 1.90 21.54
C ALA A 168 -18.96 1.62 20.34
N ALA A 169 -20.28 1.65 20.53
CA ALA A 169 -21.26 1.49 19.46
C ALA A 169 -21.12 2.56 18.37
N ALA A 170 -20.87 3.81 18.76
CA ALA A 170 -20.63 4.91 17.82
C ALA A 170 -19.35 4.69 17.00
N SER A 171 -18.27 4.20 17.63
CA SER A 171 -17.02 3.85 16.92
C SER A 171 -17.24 2.75 15.90
N VAL A 172 -17.99 1.71 16.25
CA VAL A 172 -18.34 0.64 15.30
C VAL A 172 -19.18 1.19 14.14
N ALA A 173 -20.19 2.03 14.43
CA ALA A 173 -21.03 2.62 13.40
C ALA A 173 -20.23 3.48 12.42
N ILE A 174 -19.34 4.34 12.92
CA ILE A 174 -18.39 5.11 12.09
C ILE A 174 -17.50 4.18 11.30
N GLY A 175 -16.97 3.14 11.92
CA GLY A 175 -16.14 2.12 11.27
C GLY A 175 -16.86 1.42 10.12
N VAL A 176 -18.13 1.00 10.31
CA VAL A 176 -18.94 0.36 9.27
C VAL A 176 -19.18 1.29 8.09
N VAL A 177 -19.53 2.55 8.35
CA VAL A 177 -19.73 3.56 7.29
C VAL A 177 -18.43 3.78 6.52
N ALA A 178 -17.32 3.99 7.22
CA ALA A 178 -16.01 4.16 6.58
C ALA A 178 -15.57 2.92 5.79
N ALA A 179 -15.75 1.72 6.34
CA ALA A 179 -15.48 0.46 5.64
C ALA A 179 -16.34 0.28 4.39
N ALA A 180 -17.60 0.74 4.41
CA ALA A 180 -18.45 0.73 3.22
C ALA A 180 -17.89 1.64 2.12
N PHE A 181 -17.42 2.85 2.46
CA PHE A 181 -16.78 3.76 1.50
C PHE A 181 -15.48 3.17 0.94
N VAL A 182 -14.62 2.60 1.79
CA VAL A 182 -13.39 1.93 1.35
C VAL A 182 -13.71 0.74 0.44
N GLY A 183 -14.69 -0.09 0.83
CA GLY A 183 -15.12 -1.23 0.03
C GLY A 183 -15.70 -0.82 -1.33
N ALA A 184 -16.46 0.28 -1.38
CA ALA A 184 -16.97 0.85 -2.62
C ALA A 184 -15.85 1.37 -3.52
N ALA A 185 -14.89 2.10 -2.95
CA ALA A 185 -13.72 2.58 -3.68
C ALA A 185 -12.89 1.42 -4.27
N ILE A 186 -12.60 0.38 -3.47
CA ILE A 186 -11.91 -0.82 -3.95
C ILE A 186 -12.69 -1.50 -5.08
N GLY A 187 -14.01 -1.66 -4.93
CA GLY A 187 -14.87 -2.26 -5.95
C GLY A 187 -14.84 -1.48 -7.26
N GLN A 188 -14.86 -0.16 -7.17
CA GLN A 188 -14.81 0.75 -8.32
C GLN A 188 -13.44 0.68 -9.04
N PHE A 189 -12.34 0.82 -8.28
CA PHE A 189 -10.98 0.79 -8.86
C PHE A 189 -10.57 -0.57 -9.41
N ALA A 190 -11.06 -1.66 -8.82
CA ALA A 190 -10.76 -3.01 -9.25
C ALA A 190 -11.73 -3.54 -10.33
N GLU A 191 -12.67 -2.72 -10.80
CA GLU A 191 -13.74 -3.13 -11.74
C GLU A 191 -14.46 -4.40 -11.28
N ARG A 192 -14.70 -4.50 -9.97
CA ARG A 192 -15.37 -5.63 -9.31
C ARG A 192 -16.73 -5.22 -8.77
N SER A 193 -17.51 -6.21 -8.37
CA SER A 193 -18.83 -5.99 -7.78
C SER A 193 -18.71 -5.14 -6.49
N ILE A 194 -19.16 -3.89 -6.54
CA ILE A 194 -19.15 -2.95 -5.41
C ILE A 194 -19.85 -3.57 -4.19
N PRO A 195 -21.08 -4.14 -4.27
CA PRO A 195 -21.74 -4.72 -3.11
C PRO A 195 -20.92 -5.84 -2.44
N LYS A 196 -20.28 -6.71 -3.23
CA LYS A 196 -19.43 -7.78 -2.67
C LYS A 196 -18.20 -7.21 -1.96
N SER A 197 -17.58 -6.18 -2.51
CA SER A 197 -16.42 -5.51 -1.90
C SER A 197 -16.82 -4.81 -0.59
N VAL A 198 -17.95 -4.13 -0.56
CA VAL A 198 -18.50 -3.47 0.64
C VAL A 198 -18.80 -4.49 1.73
N ILE A 199 -19.55 -5.56 1.40
CA ILE A 199 -19.89 -6.60 2.39
C ILE A 199 -18.63 -7.25 2.95
N ARG A 200 -17.64 -7.57 2.11
CA ARG A 200 -16.37 -8.13 2.55
C ARG A 200 -15.66 -7.22 3.54
N GLN A 201 -15.61 -5.92 3.25
CA GLN A 201 -14.91 -4.95 4.08
C GLN A 201 -15.58 -4.76 5.44
N ILE A 202 -16.92 -4.65 5.45
CA ILE A 202 -17.71 -4.58 6.68
C ILE A 202 -17.54 -5.87 7.50
N ALA A 203 -17.58 -7.04 6.85
CA ALA A 203 -17.41 -8.32 7.54
C ALA A 203 -16.04 -8.43 8.23
N ILE A 204 -14.96 -8.04 7.55
CA ILE A 204 -13.60 -8.02 8.11
C ILE A 204 -13.56 -7.12 9.35
N LEU A 205 -14.09 -5.90 9.25
CA LEU A 205 -14.12 -4.95 10.36
C LEU A 205 -14.90 -5.49 11.55
N LEU A 206 -16.10 -6.04 11.32
CA LEU A 206 -16.94 -6.57 12.41
C LEU A 206 -16.32 -7.79 13.11
N VAL A 207 -15.69 -8.68 12.32
CA VAL A 207 -14.97 -9.83 12.89
C VAL A 207 -13.79 -9.35 13.74
N ALA A 208 -12.99 -8.43 13.25
CA ALA A 208 -11.87 -7.86 14.00
C ALA A 208 -12.36 -7.20 15.31
N CYS A 209 -13.41 -6.39 15.23
CA CYS A 209 -14.03 -5.75 16.40
C CYS A 209 -14.54 -6.78 17.43
N ALA A 210 -15.26 -7.81 16.96
CA ALA A 210 -15.80 -8.84 17.84
C ALA A 210 -14.69 -9.62 18.56
N VAL A 211 -13.64 -10.01 17.83
CA VAL A 211 -12.50 -10.74 18.40
C VAL A 211 -11.80 -9.90 19.46
N THR A 212 -11.47 -8.67 19.14
CA THR A 212 -10.71 -7.81 20.06
C THR A 212 -11.53 -7.39 21.28
N TYR A 213 -12.82 -7.11 21.10
CA TYR A 213 -13.74 -6.82 22.22
C TYR A 213 -13.83 -8.02 23.17
N SER A 214 -14.01 -9.24 22.63
CA SER A 214 -14.07 -10.47 23.42
C SER A 214 -12.77 -10.75 24.18
N ILE A 215 -11.61 -10.47 23.55
CA ILE A 215 -10.31 -10.56 24.24
C ILE A 215 -10.25 -9.53 25.38
N GLY A 216 -10.71 -8.31 25.15
CA GLY A 216 -10.79 -7.28 26.19
C GLY A 216 -11.63 -7.71 27.38
N GLU A 217 -12.79 -8.30 27.14
CA GLU A 217 -13.67 -8.86 28.19
C GLU A 217 -13.01 -10.01 28.97
N LEU A 218 -12.34 -10.91 28.27
CA LEU A 218 -11.70 -12.09 28.86
C LEU A 218 -10.44 -11.74 29.68
N VAL A 219 -9.67 -10.77 29.21
CA VAL A 219 -8.42 -10.34 29.85
C VAL A 219 -8.68 -9.18 30.82
N GLY A 220 -9.88 -8.63 30.78
CA GLY A 220 -10.27 -7.40 31.43
C GLY A 220 -9.77 -7.28 32.85
N VAL A 221 -9.10 -6.15 33.08
CA VAL A 221 -8.56 -5.82 34.40
C VAL A 221 -9.75 -5.45 35.29
N ASN A 222 -10.11 -6.31 36.22
CA ASN A 222 -10.95 -5.91 37.34
C ASN A 222 -10.14 -4.89 38.15
N VAL A 223 -10.26 -3.63 37.77
CA VAL A 223 -9.72 -2.49 38.51
C VAL A 223 -10.79 -1.94 39.42
#